data_17cf323a4e44f24e623b18b0448effc0
#
_entry.id   17cf323a4e44f24e623b18b0448effc0
#
_cell.length_a   1.000
_cell.length_b   1.000
_cell.length_c   1.000
_cell.angle_alpha   90.00
_cell.angle_beta   90.00
_cell.angle_gamma   90.00
#
_symmetry.space_group_name_H-M   'P 1'
#
loop_
_entity.id
_entity.type
_entity.pdbx_description
1 polymer ?
#
loop_
_entity_poly.entity_id
_entity_poly.type
_entity_poly.pdbx_seq_one_letter_code
_entity_poly.pdbx_strand_id
1 'polypeptide(L)'
;MWWKPLVGLLLIALLPLIGVLLVPNHPLSQVADEADKLHLKLIAESVYEYHGKNGRWPGKAEDLLETSLPEKAPYDIALVKDGPFVVVWPQDLDPDPKKNARRLLVYTKGGPARLGWIWVCWGDYRTEYINGDQLQAILRAGKE
;
A
#
# COMPACT_ATOMS: atom_id res chain seq x y z
N MET A 1 -9.32 -23.90 42.00
CA MET A 1 -10.43 -22.99 41.70
C MET A 1 -10.07 -21.49 41.89
N TRP A 2 -8.80 -21.13 41.74
CA TRP A 2 -8.25 -19.80 41.98
C TRP A 2 -7.76 -19.05 40.71
N TRP A 3 -8.06 -19.55 39.51
CA TRP A 3 -7.55 -18.96 38.25
C TRP A 3 -8.48 -17.92 37.60
N LYS A 4 -9.74 -17.86 38.02
CA LYS A 4 -10.72 -16.91 37.46
C LYS A 4 -10.37 -15.42 37.64
N PRO A 5 -9.81 -14.95 38.77
CA PRO A 5 -9.49 -13.53 38.92
C PRO A 5 -8.25 -13.12 38.10
N LEU A 6 -7.27 -14.02 37.87
CA LEU A 6 -6.06 -13.71 37.12
C LEU A 6 -6.33 -13.48 35.63
N VAL A 7 -7.25 -14.27 35.03
CA VAL A 7 -7.65 -14.11 33.63
C VAL A 7 -8.39 -12.80 33.40
N GLY A 8 -9.25 -12.40 34.34
CA GLY A 8 -9.94 -11.12 34.30
C GLY A 8 -9.00 -9.92 34.38
N LEU A 9 -7.98 -9.98 35.23
CA LEU A 9 -6.98 -8.94 35.39
C LEU A 9 -6.08 -8.80 34.14
N LEU A 10 -5.74 -9.92 33.49
CA LEU A 10 -4.93 -9.91 32.26
C LEU A 10 -5.71 -9.32 31.08
N LEU A 11 -7.04 -9.61 30.97
CA LEU A 11 -7.92 -9.00 29.97
C LEU A 11 -8.07 -7.49 30.15
N ILE A 12 -8.20 -7.02 31.40
CA ILE A 12 -8.33 -5.59 31.70
C ILE A 12 -7.02 -4.84 31.40
N ALA A 13 -5.87 -5.47 31.59
CA ALA A 13 -4.57 -4.86 31.25
C ALA A 13 -4.30 -4.81 29.74
N LEU A 14 -4.89 -5.70 28.94
CA LEU A 14 -4.73 -5.71 27.48
C LEU A 14 -5.68 -4.73 26.77
N LEU A 15 -6.82 -4.40 27.34
CA LEU A 15 -7.78 -3.45 26.75
C LEU A 15 -7.19 -2.08 26.44
N PRO A 16 -6.42 -1.41 27.33
CA PRO A 16 -5.81 -0.12 27.00
C PRO A 16 -4.72 -0.24 25.93
N LEU A 17 -4.02 -1.37 25.84
CA LEU A 17 -3.00 -1.59 24.80
C LEU A 17 -3.62 -1.70 23.40
N ILE A 18 -4.77 -2.38 23.29
CA ILE A 18 -5.54 -2.48 22.05
C ILE A 18 -6.16 -1.13 21.69
N GLY A 19 -6.65 -0.38 22.67
CA GLY A 19 -7.20 0.97 22.46
C GLY A 19 -6.16 1.96 21.94
N VAL A 20 -4.92 1.87 22.40
CA VAL A 20 -3.80 2.71 21.95
C VAL A 20 -3.44 2.45 20.49
N LEU A 21 -3.53 1.20 20.02
CA LEU A 21 -3.27 0.84 18.62
C LEU A 21 -4.39 1.28 17.66
N LEU A 22 -5.60 1.56 18.17
CA LEU A 22 -6.76 1.95 17.37
C LEU A 22 -6.98 3.47 17.36
N VAL A 23 -6.21 4.27 18.10
CA VAL A 23 -6.34 5.73 18.10
C VAL A 23 -5.71 6.30 16.83
N PRO A 24 -6.50 6.91 15.93
CA PRO A 24 -5.96 7.69 14.82
C PRO A 24 -5.08 8.79 15.42
N ASN A 25 -3.87 8.98 14.99
CA ASN A 25 -2.83 9.87 15.53
C ASN A 25 -1.94 9.29 16.66
N HIS A 26 -1.96 7.98 16.92
CA HIS A 26 -0.94 7.39 17.78
C HIS A 26 0.42 7.41 17.05
N PRO A 27 1.56 7.72 17.72
CA PRO A 27 2.87 7.79 17.08
C PRO A 27 3.23 6.53 16.29
N LEU A 28 2.82 5.35 16.73
CA LEU A 28 3.04 4.09 16.02
C LEU A 28 2.21 3.98 14.74
N SER A 29 1.01 4.53 14.69
CA SER A 29 0.20 4.56 13.46
C SER A 29 0.79 5.53 12.43
N GLN A 30 1.33 6.66 12.88
CA GLN A 30 2.02 7.62 12.01
C GLN A 30 3.28 7.01 11.38
N VAL A 31 4.08 6.27 12.14
CA VAL A 31 5.26 5.57 11.60
C VAL A 31 4.86 4.52 10.56
N ALA A 32 3.81 3.75 10.82
CA ALA A 32 3.31 2.76 9.87
C ALA A 32 2.77 3.43 8.59
N ASP A 33 2.07 4.56 8.72
CA ASP A 33 1.53 5.31 7.59
C ASP A 33 2.66 5.91 6.72
N GLU A 34 3.72 6.45 7.32
CA GLU A 34 4.87 6.97 6.58
C GLU A 34 5.64 5.84 5.87
N ALA A 35 5.78 4.67 6.51
CA ALA A 35 6.38 3.49 5.87
C ALA A 35 5.56 3.04 4.66
N ASP A 36 4.24 2.98 4.77
CA ASP A 36 3.37 2.61 3.64
C ASP A 36 3.47 3.60 2.48
N LYS A 37 3.46 4.90 2.75
CA LYS A 37 3.66 5.94 1.73
C LYS A 37 4.99 5.76 0.99
N LEU A 38 6.06 5.47 1.73
CA LEU A 38 7.37 5.22 1.16
C LEU A 38 7.34 3.99 0.24
N HIS A 39 6.78 2.88 0.71
CA HIS A 39 6.68 1.66 -0.09
C HIS A 39 5.82 1.85 -1.35
N LEU A 40 4.68 2.54 -1.24
CA LEU A 40 3.85 2.87 -2.39
C LEU A 40 4.62 3.64 -3.46
N LYS A 41 5.42 4.64 -3.06
CA LYS A 41 6.26 5.41 -3.99
C LYS A 41 7.36 4.56 -4.61
N LEU A 42 8.07 3.75 -3.82
CA LEU A 42 9.14 2.88 -4.32
C LEU A 42 8.60 1.86 -5.35
N ILE A 43 7.42 1.30 -5.10
CA ILE A 43 6.77 0.39 -6.06
C ILE A 43 6.38 1.15 -7.33
N ALA A 44 5.81 2.37 -7.20
CA ALA A 44 5.47 3.20 -8.35
C ALA A 44 6.71 3.59 -9.18
N GLU A 45 7.81 3.96 -8.53
CA GLU A 45 9.09 4.23 -9.18
C GLU A 45 9.60 3.01 -9.94
N SER A 46 9.55 1.81 -9.34
CA SER A 46 9.96 0.55 -9.99
C SER A 46 9.16 0.27 -11.27
N VAL A 47 7.86 0.63 -11.31
CA VAL A 47 7.02 0.51 -12.51
C VAL A 47 7.53 1.41 -13.64
N TYR A 48 7.87 2.67 -13.35
CA TYR A 48 8.41 3.59 -14.35
C TYR A 48 9.84 3.22 -14.79
N GLU A 49 10.69 2.79 -13.85
CA GLU A 49 12.04 2.30 -14.17
C GLU A 49 11.98 1.11 -15.11
N TYR A 50 11.09 0.15 -14.87
CA TYR A 50 10.88 -0.98 -15.77
C TYR A 50 10.51 -0.51 -17.18
N HIS A 51 9.57 0.44 -17.30
CA HIS A 51 9.19 1.00 -18.59
C HIS A 51 10.38 1.70 -19.28
N GLY A 52 11.12 2.53 -18.55
CA GLY A 52 12.30 3.24 -19.09
C GLY A 52 13.37 2.28 -19.63
N LYS A 53 13.53 1.12 -18.97
CA LYS A 53 14.51 0.11 -19.34
C LYS A 53 14.05 -0.79 -20.50
N ASN A 54 12.77 -1.16 -20.52
CA ASN A 54 12.24 -2.20 -21.40
C ASN A 54 11.37 -1.65 -22.54
N GLY A 55 11.00 -0.35 -22.53
CA GLY A 55 10.13 0.28 -23.52
C GLY A 55 8.68 -0.21 -23.49
N ARG A 56 8.30 -0.98 -22.47
CA ARG A 56 6.95 -1.49 -22.24
C ARG A 56 6.61 -1.43 -20.76
N TRP A 57 5.33 -1.34 -20.42
CA TRP A 57 4.87 -1.36 -19.03
C TRP A 57 4.92 -2.78 -18.45
N PRO A 58 5.20 -2.94 -17.13
CA PRO A 58 5.13 -4.24 -16.49
C PRO A 58 3.68 -4.72 -16.42
N GLY A 59 3.46 -6.03 -16.59
CA GLY A 59 2.14 -6.66 -16.51
C GLY A 59 1.92 -7.51 -15.27
N LYS A 60 2.98 -7.75 -14.49
CA LYS A 60 2.96 -8.61 -13.31
C LYS A 60 4.11 -8.28 -12.36
N ALA A 61 4.01 -8.76 -11.13
CA ALA A 61 5.00 -8.50 -10.09
C ALA A 61 6.42 -8.96 -10.47
N GLU A 62 6.53 -10.10 -11.15
CA GLU A 62 7.81 -10.66 -11.56
C GLU A 62 8.57 -9.77 -12.57
N ASP A 63 7.86 -8.96 -13.34
CA ASP A 63 8.50 -8.02 -14.27
C ASP A 63 9.34 -6.98 -13.51
N LEU A 64 8.96 -6.63 -12.27
CA LEU A 64 9.71 -5.69 -11.43
C LEU A 64 11.09 -6.22 -11.00
N LEU A 65 11.35 -7.55 -11.12
CA LEU A 65 12.69 -8.11 -10.90
C LEU A 65 13.73 -7.58 -11.89
N GLU A 66 13.28 -7.15 -13.05
CA GLU A 66 14.15 -6.64 -14.12
C GLU A 66 14.50 -5.15 -13.90
N THR A 67 14.00 -4.52 -12.84
CA THR A 67 14.35 -3.14 -12.53
C THR A 67 15.81 -3.01 -12.09
N SER A 68 16.36 -1.81 -12.19
CA SER A 68 17.80 -1.52 -12.16
C SER A 68 18.50 -1.77 -10.82
N LEU A 69 17.77 -2.07 -9.76
CA LEU A 69 18.33 -2.28 -8.41
C LEU A 69 18.09 -3.72 -7.95
N PRO A 70 19.01 -4.65 -8.26
CA PRO A 70 18.86 -6.06 -7.89
C PRO A 70 18.65 -6.30 -6.39
N GLU A 71 19.17 -5.41 -5.55
CA GLU A 71 19.03 -5.50 -4.09
C GLU A 71 17.63 -5.16 -3.59
N LYS A 72 16.88 -4.32 -4.33
CA LYS A 72 15.52 -3.89 -3.95
C LYS A 72 14.42 -4.74 -4.61
N ALA A 73 14.65 -5.23 -5.80
CA ALA A 73 13.67 -5.97 -6.58
C ALA A 73 13.01 -7.15 -5.84
N PRO A 74 13.75 -8.03 -5.12
CA PRO A 74 13.14 -9.13 -4.37
C PRO A 74 12.18 -8.65 -3.29
N TYR A 75 12.49 -7.52 -2.64
CA TYR A 75 11.66 -6.93 -1.60
C TYR A 75 10.36 -6.34 -2.16
N ASP A 76 10.47 -5.55 -3.24
CA ASP A 76 9.31 -4.95 -3.90
C ASP A 76 8.33 -6.01 -4.42
N ILE A 77 8.86 -7.11 -4.97
CA ILE A 77 8.03 -8.24 -5.41
C ILE A 77 7.32 -8.92 -4.26
N ALA A 78 7.99 -9.20 -3.16
CA ALA A 78 7.38 -9.81 -2.00
C ALA A 78 6.25 -8.91 -1.45
N LEU A 79 6.45 -7.59 -1.44
CA LEU A 79 5.44 -6.62 -1.01
C LEU A 79 4.20 -6.60 -1.93
N VAL A 80 4.38 -6.81 -3.23
CA VAL A 80 3.29 -6.82 -4.21
C VAL A 80 2.64 -8.21 -4.29
N LYS A 81 3.43 -9.27 -4.35
CA LYS A 81 2.92 -10.64 -4.54
C LYS A 81 2.19 -11.17 -3.30
N ASP A 82 2.86 -11.13 -2.16
CA ASP A 82 2.38 -11.74 -0.91
C ASP A 82 2.09 -10.71 0.19
N GLY A 83 2.39 -9.45 -0.06
CA GLY A 83 2.30 -8.35 0.90
C GLY A 83 0.99 -7.55 0.81
N PRO A 84 0.97 -6.40 1.50
CA PRO A 84 -0.22 -5.56 1.63
C PRO A 84 -0.46 -4.63 0.42
N PHE A 85 0.38 -4.63 -0.60
CA PHE A 85 0.28 -3.70 -1.72
C PHE A 85 -0.30 -4.36 -2.97
N VAL A 86 -1.10 -3.60 -3.71
CA VAL A 86 -1.70 -4.01 -4.98
C VAL A 86 -1.29 -3.01 -6.04
N VAL A 87 -0.70 -3.49 -7.13
CA VAL A 87 -0.40 -2.68 -8.32
C VAL A 87 -1.56 -2.78 -9.28
N VAL A 88 -2.05 -1.64 -9.72
CA VAL A 88 -2.96 -1.54 -10.88
C VAL A 88 -2.05 -1.56 -12.11
N TRP A 89 -1.86 -2.74 -12.71
CA TRP A 89 -0.90 -2.93 -13.77
C TRP A 89 -1.21 -2.00 -14.94
N PRO A 90 -0.30 -1.07 -15.26
CA PRO A 90 -0.56 -0.08 -16.28
C PRO A 90 -0.58 -0.68 -17.67
N GLN A 91 -1.51 -0.21 -18.48
CA GLN A 91 -1.60 -0.59 -19.88
C GLN A 91 -1.15 0.58 -20.78
N ASP A 92 -1.40 1.83 -20.32
CA ASP A 92 -1.37 3.03 -21.15
C ASP A 92 -0.99 4.30 -20.35
N LEU A 93 -0.04 4.18 -19.41
CA LEU A 93 0.51 5.35 -18.73
C LEU A 93 1.36 6.18 -19.71
N ASP A 94 1.33 7.50 -19.53
CA ASP A 94 2.31 8.38 -20.18
C ASP A 94 3.70 8.16 -19.51
N PRO A 95 4.79 8.10 -20.28
CA PRO A 95 6.13 8.05 -19.72
C PRO A 95 6.49 9.22 -18.77
N ASP A 96 5.83 10.36 -18.94
CA ASP A 96 5.94 11.49 -18.02
C ASP A 96 4.95 11.28 -16.84
N PRO A 97 5.43 11.04 -15.62
CA PRO A 97 4.57 10.83 -14.46
C PRO A 97 3.57 11.97 -14.22
N LYS A 98 3.94 13.22 -14.50
CA LYS A 98 3.09 14.40 -14.27
C LYS A 98 1.76 14.34 -15.03
N LYS A 99 1.72 13.62 -16.15
CA LYS A 99 0.52 13.44 -16.95
C LYS A 99 -0.42 12.38 -16.38
N ASN A 100 0.03 11.60 -15.42
CA ASN A 100 -0.70 10.50 -14.80
C ASN A 100 -1.31 10.83 -13.43
N ALA A 101 -1.53 12.11 -13.11
CA ALA A 101 -2.04 12.57 -11.82
C ALA A 101 -3.43 12.01 -11.43
N ARG A 102 -4.17 11.45 -12.39
CA ARG A 102 -5.49 10.83 -12.17
C ARG A 102 -5.48 9.31 -12.40
N ARG A 103 -4.34 8.72 -12.65
CA ARG A 103 -4.17 7.28 -12.85
C ARG A 103 -3.75 6.63 -11.54
N LEU A 104 -4.61 5.81 -10.96
CA LEU A 104 -4.26 5.01 -9.79
C LEU A 104 -3.21 3.96 -10.19
N LEU A 105 -2.10 3.91 -9.47
CA LEU A 105 -1.01 3.00 -9.79
C LEU A 105 -0.81 1.91 -8.73
N VAL A 106 -0.80 2.29 -7.44
CA VAL A 106 -0.58 1.34 -6.35
C VAL A 106 -1.51 1.69 -5.19
N TYR A 107 -1.99 0.69 -4.46
CA TYR A 107 -2.75 0.92 -3.23
C TYR A 107 -2.48 -0.17 -2.18
N THR A 108 -2.73 0.16 -0.90
CA THR A 108 -2.66 -0.83 0.19
C THR A 108 -3.94 -1.66 0.23
N LYS A 109 -3.81 -2.97 0.49
CA LYS A 109 -4.97 -3.79 0.88
C LYS A 109 -5.51 -3.23 2.19
N GLY A 110 -6.78 -2.85 2.19
CA GLY A 110 -7.44 -2.40 3.42
C GLY A 110 -7.41 -3.50 4.47
N GLY A 111 -7.20 -3.12 5.72
CA GLY A 111 -7.22 -4.03 6.85
C GLY A 111 -8.16 -3.54 7.95
N PRO A 112 -8.61 -4.42 8.87
CA PRO A 112 -9.50 -4.05 9.98
C PRO A 112 -8.90 -2.96 10.88
N ALA A 113 -7.58 -2.90 11.00
CA ALA A 113 -6.87 -1.87 11.77
C ALA A 113 -6.99 -0.46 11.19
N ARG A 114 -7.41 -0.32 9.93
CA ARG A 114 -7.53 0.98 9.22
C ARG A 114 -8.97 1.42 9.01
N LEU A 115 -9.93 0.74 9.62
CA LEU A 115 -11.36 1.10 9.56
C LEU A 115 -11.87 1.36 8.13
N GLY A 116 -11.36 0.62 7.14
CA GLY A 116 -11.75 0.76 5.74
C GLY A 116 -11.05 1.88 4.96
N TRP A 117 -10.08 2.56 5.57
CA TRP A 117 -9.24 3.55 4.90
C TRP A 117 -8.02 2.90 4.23
N ILE A 118 -7.60 3.46 3.10
CA ILE A 118 -6.63 2.86 2.20
C ILE A 118 -5.66 3.95 1.71
N TRP A 119 -4.37 3.68 1.78
CA TRP A 119 -3.37 4.51 1.12
C TRP A 119 -3.31 4.16 -0.36
N VAL A 120 -3.31 5.17 -1.21
CA VAL A 120 -3.15 5.06 -2.66
C VAL A 120 -1.97 5.90 -3.14
N CYS A 121 -1.33 5.45 -4.21
CA CYS A 121 -0.32 6.20 -4.95
C CYS A 121 -0.79 6.36 -6.40
N TRP A 122 -0.83 7.61 -6.84
CA TRP A 122 -1.18 7.98 -8.19
C TRP A 122 0.05 7.89 -9.12
N GLY A 123 -0.15 7.90 -10.41
CA GLY A 123 0.92 7.82 -11.39
C GLY A 123 1.90 9.00 -11.38
N ASP A 124 1.58 10.09 -10.71
CA ASP A 124 2.47 11.23 -10.44
C ASP A 124 3.21 11.14 -9.09
N TYR A 125 3.22 9.96 -8.47
CA TYR A 125 3.81 9.67 -7.15
C TYR A 125 3.13 10.36 -5.97
N ARG A 126 2.03 11.06 -6.16
CA ARG A 126 1.24 11.62 -5.08
C ARG A 126 0.56 10.49 -4.30
N THR A 127 0.68 10.54 -2.97
CA THR A 127 -0.01 9.61 -2.07
C THR A 127 -1.20 10.28 -1.42
N GLU A 128 -2.30 9.53 -1.29
CA GLU A 128 -3.55 10.02 -0.74
C GLU A 128 -4.21 8.93 0.12
N TYR A 129 -4.98 9.34 1.11
CA TYR A 129 -5.71 8.46 2.00
C TYR A 129 -7.19 8.52 1.67
N ILE A 130 -7.76 7.44 1.15
CA ILE A 130 -9.14 7.36 0.68
C ILE A 130 -9.90 6.23 1.37
N ASN A 131 -11.21 6.26 1.33
CA ASN A 131 -12.02 5.15 1.82
C ASN A 131 -12.26 4.08 0.75
N GLY A 132 -12.77 2.90 1.18
CA GLY A 132 -12.98 1.77 0.30
C GLY A 132 -13.98 2.03 -0.84
N ASP A 133 -15.01 2.84 -0.61
CA ASP A 133 -16.01 3.16 -1.64
C ASP A 133 -15.42 4.05 -2.74
N GLN A 134 -14.58 5.02 -2.37
CA GLN A 134 -13.82 5.85 -3.30
C GLN A 134 -12.89 4.99 -4.14
N LEU A 135 -12.16 4.05 -3.52
CA LEU A 135 -11.30 3.12 -4.27
C LEU A 135 -12.10 2.31 -5.28
N GLN A 136 -13.24 1.74 -4.88
CA GLN A 136 -14.09 0.96 -5.79
C GLN A 136 -14.61 1.81 -6.97
N ALA A 137 -14.98 3.06 -6.74
CA ALA A 137 -15.39 3.98 -7.79
C ALA A 137 -14.26 4.23 -8.81
N ILE A 138 -13.03 4.48 -8.31
CA ILE A 138 -11.84 4.68 -9.15
C ILE A 138 -11.52 3.44 -9.99
N LEU A 139 -11.55 2.25 -9.37
CA LEU A 139 -11.26 1.00 -10.07
C LEU A 139 -12.30 0.64 -11.13
N ARG A 140 -13.55 1.05 -10.96
CA ARG A 140 -14.60 0.87 -11.99
C ARG A 140 -14.40 1.83 -13.16
N ALA A 141 -14.14 3.11 -12.88
CA ALA A 141 -13.90 4.12 -13.91
C ALA A 141 -12.66 3.84 -14.77
N GLY A 142 -11.66 3.16 -14.24
CA GLY A 142 -10.45 2.79 -14.98
C GLY A 142 -10.60 1.56 -15.89
N LYS A 143 -11.77 0.92 -15.92
CA LYS A 143 -12.08 -0.25 -16.78
C LYS A 143 -12.89 0.11 -18.03
N GLU A 144 -13.37 1.35 -18.15
CA GLU A 144 -14.07 1.90 -19.32
C GLU A 144 -13.07 2.58 -20.27
#